data_0dd10d901906885f2090a68b5e2e45c4
#
_entry.id   0dd10d901906885f2090a68b5e2e45c4
#
_cell.length_a   1.000
_cell.length_b   1.000
_cell.length_c   1.000
_cell.angle_alpha   90.00
_cell.angle_beta   90.00
_cell.angle_gamma   90.00
#
_symmetry.space_group_name_H-M   'P 1'
#
loop_
_entity.id
_entity.type
_entity.pdbx_description
1 polymer ?
#
loop_
_entity_poly.entity_id
_entity_poly.type
_entity_poly.pdbx_seq_one_letter_code
_entity_poly.pdbx_strand_id
1 'polypeptide(L)'
;MGNKISLDDSNCVWASGLGTWKTLAKRKVWVNGCSDSLGERNSPEENPFEDMNWLKLSHADNKDETKKILATYNLNPIDLDPKIKENTHFYWMSSTAFERAISVYPEILKAKHATGLGKTYEKIQSLAPNKVMPFLNYEDWLTQIEKHS
;
A
#
# COMPACT_ATOMS: atom_id res chain seq x y z
N MET A 1 -17.24 -5.26 19.76
CA MET A 1 -16.61 -6.59 19.80
C MET A 1 -15.96 -6.84 18.47
N GLY A 2 -14.62 -6.91 18.40
CA GLY A 2 -13.91 -7.22 17.15
C GLY A 2 -14.05 -8.70 16.83
N ASN A 3 -14.49 -9.03 15.63
CA ASN A 3 -14.53 -10.41 15.15
C ASN A 3 -13.11 -10.98 15.19
N LYS A 4 -12.91 -12.03 15.96
CA LYS A 4 -11.63 -12.72 16.06
C LYS A 4 -11.54 -13.71 14.89
N ILE A 5 -10.59 -13.48 13.97
CA ILE A 5 -10.30 -14.45 12.91
C ILE A 5 -9.43 -15.53 13.54
N SER A 6 -9.86 -16.78 13.46
CA SER A 6 -9.06 -17.94 13.81
C SER A 6 -8.43 -18.48 12.53
N LEU A 7 -7.13 -18.62 12.53
CA LEU A 7 -6.37 -19.27 11.46
C LEU A 7 -5.93 -20.65 11.95
N ASP A 8 -5.98 -21.62 11.08
CA ASP A 8 -5.45 -22.97 11.28
C ASP A 8 -4.40 -23.32 10.22
N ASP A 9 -3.79 -24.48 10.33
CA ASP A 9 -2.69 -24.90 9.44
C ASP A 9 -3.12 -25.13 7.97
N SER A 10 -4.44 -25.17 7.70
CA SER A 10 -4.97 -25.29 6.34
C SER A 10 -5.12 -23.95 5.63
N ASN A 11 -5.03 -22.83 6.37
CA ASN A 11 -5.22 -21.51 5.79
C ASN A 11 -3.94 -21.01 5.11
N CYS A 12 -4.08 -20.63 3.84
CA CYS A 12 -3.04 -19.91 3.13
C CYS A 12 -3.11 -18.43 3.50
N VAL A 13 -2.04 -17.87 4.04
CA VAL A 13 -1.94 -16.46 4.42
C VAL A 13 -1.01 -15.75 3.44
N TRP A 14 -1.54 -14.75 2.74
CA TRP A 14 -0.79 -13.92 1.82
C TRP A 14 -0.73 -12.48 2.31
N ALA A 15 0.45 -11.90 2.39
CA ALA A 15 0.64 -10.53 2.82
C ALA A 15 0.73 -9.56 1.62
N SER A 16 0.21 -8.35 1.77
CA SER A 16 0.31 -7.31 0.74
C SER A 16 1.75 -6.83 0.50
N GLY A 17 2.64 -7.04 1.48
CA GLY A 17 4.06 -6.69 1.39
C GLY A 17 4.85 -7.10 2.62
N LEU A 18 6.16 -6.92 2.56
CA LEU A 18 7.12 -7.34 3.60
C LEU A 18 6.83 -6.76 4.99
N GLY A 19 6.33 -5.53 5.09
CA GLY A 19 5.97 -4.91 6.37
C GLY A 19 4.85 -5.68 7.08
N THR A 20 3.80 -6.05 6.34
CA THR A 20 2.70 -6.88 6.84
C THR A 20 3.20 -8.27 7.20
N TRP A 21 4.03 -8.89 6.36
CA TRP A 21 4.64 -10.19 6.65
C TRP A 21 5.40 -10.17 7.97
N LYS A 22 6.34 -9.24 8.14
CA LYS A 22 7.11 -9.10 9.40
C LYS A 22 6.22 -8.92 10.63
N THR A 23 5.13 -8.16 10.49
CA THR A 23 4.16 -7.93 11.58
C THR A 23 3.41 -9.21 11.96
N LEU A 24 2.96 -9.98 10.97
CA LEU A 24 2.29 -11.25 11.16
C LEU A 24 3.24 -12.30 11.76
N ALA A 25 4.47 -12.38 11.27
CA ALA A 25 5.50 -13.28 11.79
C ALA A 25 5.82 -13.03 13.28
N LYS A 26 5.91 -11.75 13.70
CA LYS A 26 6.06 -11.39 15.12
C LYS A 26 4.89 -11.89 15.98
N ARG A 27 3.71 -12.07 15.39
CA ARG A 27 2.52 -12.63 16.04
C ARG A 27 2.41 -14.14 15.88
N LYS A 28 3.45 -14.80 15.39
CA LYS A 28 3.53 -16.25 15.15
C LYS A 28 2.51 -16.75 14.11
N VAL A 29 2.10 -15.89 13.18
CA VAL A 29 1.28 -16.28 12.04
C VAL A 29 2.23 -16.66 10.91
N TRP A 30 2.07 -17.89 10.40
CA TRP A 30 2.78 -18.33 9.19
C TRP A 30 2.24 -17.58 7.95
N VAL A 31 3.12 -17.05 7.14
CA VAL A 31 2.77 -16.33 5.91
C VAL A 31 3.39 -17.09 4.73
N ASN A 32 2.56 -17.51 3.80
CA ASN A 32 2.94 -18.31 2.64
C ASN A 32 3.65 -17.50 1.55
N GLY A 33 3.41 -16.19 1.51
CA GLY A 33 4.06 -15.29 0.58
C GLY A 33 3.56 -13.86 0.69
N CYS A 34 4.11 -12.97 -0.16
CA CYS A 34 3.64 -11.59 -0.24
C CYS A 34 3.76 -11.05 -1.66
N SER A 35 3.05 -9.94 -1.91
CA SER A 35 3.05 -9.26 -3.21
C SER A 35 4.25 -8.30 -3.40
N ASP A 36 5.21 -8.26 -2.48
CA ASP A 36 6.47 -7.49 -2.55
C ASP A 36 6.31 -6.05 -3.05
N SER A 37 5.26 -5.37 -2.59
CA SER A 37 4.93 -4.01 -3.05
C SER A 37 4.53 -3.88 -4.53
N LEU A 38 4.43 -4.98 -5.27
CA LEU A 38 4.00 -5.01 -6.67
C LEU A 38 2.49 -4.77 -6.82
N GLY A 39 1.77 -4.70 -5.68
CA GLY A 39 0.33 -4.50 -5.63
C GLY A 39 -0.45 -5.78 -5.94
N GLU A 40 -1.77 -5.61 -6.09
CA GLU A 40 -2.70 -6.74 -6.21
C GLU A 40 -2.72 -7.40 -7.60
N ARG A 41 -2.02 -6.83 -8.61
CA ARG A 41 -1.95 -7.40 -9.96
C ARG A 41 -1.20 -8.73 -10.01
N ASN A 42 -0.28 -8.95 -9.06
CA ASN A 42 0.45 -10.21 -8.93
C ASN A 42 -0.06 -10.99 -7.72
N SER A 43 -1.37 -10.95 -7.51
CA SER A 43 -1.96 -11.76 -6.44
C SER A 43 -1.96 -13.23 -6.84
N PRO A 44 -1.87 -14.14 -5.86
CA PRO A 44 -1.83 -15.58 -6.13
C PRO A 44 -3.08 -16.13 -6.83
N GLU A 45 -4.13 -15.31 -6.96
CA GLU A 45 -5.35 -15.68 -7.67
C GLU A 45 -5.16 -15.88 -9.17
N GLU A 46 -4.11 -15.28 -9.75
CA GLU A 46 -3.80 -15.42 -11.18
C GLU A 46 -2.86 -16.60 -11.46
N ASN A 47 -2.36 -17.29 -10.41
CA ASN A 47 -1.41 -18.40 -10.59
C ASN A 47 -1.16 -19.17 -9.28
N PRO A 48 -0.88 -20.36 -9.32
CA PRO A 48 -1.28 -21.74 -9.15
C PRO A 48 -2.33 -21.99 -8.05
N PHE A 49 -3.03 -20.96 -7.56
CA PHE A 49 -4.01 -21.03 -6.47
C PHE A 49 -5.43 -20.67 -6.97
N GLU A 50 -5.71 -20.95 -8.25
CA GLU A 50 -6.98 -20.59 -8.91
C GLU A 50 -8.23 -21.14 -8.20
N ASP A 51 -8.10 -22.29 -7.51
CA ASP A 51 -9.21 -22.92 -6.79
C ASP A 51 -9.39 -22.44 -5.34
N MET A 52 -8.60 -21.48 -4.89
CA MET A 52 -8.68 -21.01 -3.49
C MET A 52 -9.72 -19.91 -3.32
N ASN A 53 -10.54 -20.03 -2.26
CA ASN A 53 -11.45 -18.98 -1.86
C ASN A 53 -10.73 -17.93 -1.03
N TRP A 54 -10.39 -16.80 -1.63
CA TRP A 54 -9.70 -15.72 -0.97
C TRP A 54 -10.63 -14.81 -0.16
N LEU A 55 -10.24 -14.54 1.08
CA LEU A 55 -10.85 -13.50 1.92
C LEU A 55 -9.84 -12.35 2.08
N LYS A 56 -10.17 -11.19 1.52
CA LYS A 56 -9.35 -9.99 1.64
C LYS A 56 -9.70 -9.23 2.91
N LEU A 57 -8.71 -8.98 3.75
CA LEU A 57 -8.82 -8.10 4.90
C LEU A 57 -8.45 -6.67 4.48
N SER A 58 -9.39 -5.73 4.61
CA SER A 58 -9.20 -4.37 4.12
C SER A 58 -9.97 -3.33 4.95
N HIS A 59 -9.91 -2.07 4.55
CA HIS A 59 -10.74 -1.01 5.12
C HIS A 59 -12.18 -1.07 4.57
N ALA A 60 -13.11 -0.42 5.29
CA ALA A 60 -14.54 -0.48 4.97
C ALA A 60 -14.89 0.14 3.60
N ASP A 61 -14.12 1.14 3.15
CA ASP A 61 -14.36 1.84 1.88
C ASP A 61 -13.73 1.14 0.66
N ASN A 62 -13.18 -0.06 0.83
CA ASN A 62 -12.63 -0.81 -0.30
C ASN A 62 -13.76 -1.34 -1.19
N LYS A 63 -13.78 -0.91 -2.45
CA LYS A 63 -14.80 -1.24 -3.45
C LYS A 63 -14.37 -2.33 -4.44
N ASP A 64 -13.45 -3.19 -4.07
CA ASP A 64 -13.04 -4.31 -4.93
C ASP A 64 -14.17 -5.35 -4.99
N GLU A 65 -14.98 -5.29 -6.04
CA GLU A 65 -16.13 -6.17 -6.24
C GLU A 65 -15.74 -7.59 -6.66
N THR A 66 -14.48 -7.80 -7.01
CA THR A 66 -13.99 -9.10 -7.48
C THR A 66 -13.65 -10.07 -6.35
N LYS A 67 -13.58 -9.58 -5.10
CA LYS A 67 -13.12 -10.34 -3.93
C LYS A 67 -14.08 -10.26 -2.77
N LYS A 68 -14.15 -11.35 -2.01
CA LYS A 68 -14.83 -11.33 -0.71
C LYS A 68 -14.01 -10.49 0.27
N ILE A 69 -14.52 -9.34 0.68
CA ILE A 69 -13.84 -8.40 1.59
C ILE A 69 -14.40 -8.54 3.00
N LEU A 70 -13.52 -8.61 3.98
CA LEU A 70 -13.82 -8.39 5.39
C LEU A 70 -13.21 -7.06 5.83
N ALA A 71 -14.07 -6.08 6.11
CA ALA A 71 -13.64 -4.80 6.63
C ALA A 71 -13.12 -4.95 8.06
N THR A 72 -11.84 -4.65 8.27
CA THR A 72 -11.17 -4.78 9.57
C THR A 72 -10.85 -3.43 10.22
N TYR A 73 -10.91 -2.33 9.46
CA TYR A 73 -10.68 -0.98 9.95
C TYR A 73 -11.36 0.06 9.05
N ASN A 74 -11.53 1.28 9.59
CA ASN A 74 -12.00 2.43 8.85
C ASN A 74 -10.82 3.39 8.58
N LEU A 75 -10.87 4.08 7.44
CA LEU A 75 -9.96 5.18 7.14
C LEU A 75 -10.59 6.49 7.63
N ASN A 76 -9.97 7.11 8.62
CA ASN A 76 -10.37 8.45 9.08
C ASN A 76 -9.46 9.48 8.42
N PRO A 77 -9.96 10.33 7.53
CA PRO A 77 -9.16 11.39 6.93
C PRO A 77 -8.68 12.36 8.01
N ILE A 78 -7.38 12.63 8.05
CA ILE A 78 -6.77 13.66 8.92
C ILE A 78 -6.61 14.94 8.10
N ASP A 79 -6.76 16.11 8.75
CA ASP A 79 -6.44 17.36 8.10
C ASP A 79 -4.95 17.45 7.78
N LEU A 80 -4.65 17.94 6.59
CA LEU A 80 -3.28 18.04 6.12
C LEU A 80 -2.66 19.33 6.70
N ASP A 81 -1.48 19.18 7.34
CA ASP A 81 -0.70 20.32 7.79
C ASP A 81 -0.31 21.20 6.58
N PRO A 82 -0.60 22.51 6.58
CA PRO A 82 -0.17 23.40 5.51
C PRO A 82 1.32 23.41 5.22
N LYS A 83 2.17 23.04 6.17
CA LYS A 83 3.62 22.89 5.98
C LYS A 83 4.01 21.82 4.98
N ILE A 84 3.11 20.89 4.65
CA ILE A 84 3.36 19.86 3.63
C ILE A 84 3.76 20.49 2.28
N LYS A 85 3.30 21.70 1.97
CA LYS A 85 3.64 22.44 0.74
C LYS A 85 5.12 22.80 0.61
N GLU A 86 5.82 22.91 1.74
CA GLU A 86 7.23 23.26 1.80
C GLU A 86 8.17 22.08 1.48
N ASN A 87 7.61 20.88 1.50
CA ASN A 87 8.38 19.68 1.23
C ASN A 87 8.69 19.53 -0.27
N THR A 88 9.91 19.15 -0.57
CA THR A 88 10.40 18.93 -1.94
C THR A 88 10.37 17.46 -2.36
N HIS A 89 10.24 16.55 -1.40
CA HIS A 89 10.25 15.10 -1.60
C HIS A 89 9.16 14.43 -0.79
N PHE A 90 8.45 13.49 -1.39
CA PHE A 90 7.35 12.74 -0.78
C PHE A 90 7.48 11.24 -1.04
N TYR A 91 7.17 10.44 -0.03
CA TYR A 91 6.94 9.00 -0.19
C TYR A 91 5.48 8.67 0.07
N TRP A 92 4.81 8.07 -0.91
CA TRP A 92 3.38 7.78 -0.84
C TRP A 92 3.11 6.29 -0.62
N MET A 93 2.37 5.98 0.43
CA MET A 93 1.92 4.62 0.74
C MET A 93 0.63 4.25 0.00
N SER A 94 -0.12 5.23 -0.51
CA SER A 94 -1.34 5.00 -1.29
C SER A 94 -1.62 6.12 -2.28
N SER A 95 -2.26 5.78 -3.39
CA SER A 95 -2.74 6.76 -4.38
C SER A 95 -3.81 7.69 -3.80
N THR A 96 -4.68 7.19 -2.92
CA THR A 96 -5.73 7.99 -2.28
C THR A 96 -5.15 9.12 -1.42
N ALA A 97 -4.06 8.85 -0.68
CA ALA A 97 -3.37 9.87 0.10
C ALA A 97 -2.74 10.94 -0.81
N PHE A 98 -2.13 10.53 -1.91
CA PHE A 98 -1.59 11.44 -2.92
C PHE A 98 -2.68 12.31 -3.55
N GLU A 99 -3.76 11.70 -4.06
CA GLU A 99 -4.88 12.42 -4.69
C GLU A 99 -5.51 13.44 -3.73
N ARG A 100 -5.68 13.07 -2.47
CA ARG A 100 -6.16 14.00 -1.45
C ARG A 100 -5.19 15.16 -1.22
N ALA A 101 -3.89 14.89 -1.13
CA ALA A 101 -2.90 15.94 -0.92
C ALA A 101 -2.89 16.94 -2.07
N ILE A 102 -2.91 16.50 -3.32
CA ILE A 102 -2.94 17.38 -4.50
C ILE A 102 -4.28 18.10 -4.68
N SER A 103 -5.39 17.54 -4.20
CA SER A 103 -6.68 18.22 -4.23
C SER A 103 -6.74 19.41 -3.29
N VAL A 104 -6.03 19.34 -2.17
CA VAL A 104 -5.93 20.44 -1.18
C VAL A 104 -4.79 21.40 -1.52
N TYR A 105 -3.65 20.86 -1.96
CA TYR A 105 -2.42 21.60 -2.26
C TYR A 105 -1.86 21.19 -3.64
N PRO A 106 -2.39 21.72 -4.75
CA PRO A 106 -1.97 21.34 -6.10
C PRO A 106 -0.48 21.59 -6.40
N GLU A 107 0.13 22.53 -5.70
CA GLU A 107 1.56 22.84 -5.82
C GLU A 107 2.49 21.66 -5.49
N ILE A 108 2.03 20.69 -4.71
CA ILE A 108 2.77 19.45 -4.38
C ILE A 108 3.13 18.66 -5.66
N LEU A 109 2.35 18.76 -6.72
CA LEU A 109 2.66 18.12 -8.02
C LEU A 109 4.05 18.52 -8.58
N LYS A 110 4.61 19.64 -8.16
CA LYS A 110 5.94 20.10 -8.58
C LYS A 110 7.08 19.39 -7.87
N ALA A 111 6.80 18.78 -6.73
CA ALA A 111 7.78 18.06 -5.92
C ALA A 111 8.22 16.74 -6.57
N LYS A 112 9.21 16.09 -5.99
CA LYS A 112 9.62 14.74 -6.33
C LYS A 112 8.82 13.74 -5.49
N HIS A 113 8.29 12.72 -6.14
CA HIS A 113 7.46 11.71 -5.53
C HIS A 113 8.14 10.35 -5.56
N ALA A 114 7.90 9.56 -4.54
CA ALA A 114 8.32 8.18 -4.46
C ALA A 114 7.18 7.31 -3.93
N THR A 115 7.18 6.05 -4.32
CA THR A 115 6.20 5.06 -3.86
C THR A 115 6.72 3.65 -4.14
N GLY A 116 6.06 2.62 -3.61
CA GLY A 116 6.26 1.24 -4.07
C GLY A 116 5.75 1.06 -5.51
N LEU A 117 6.19 -0.03 -6.15
CA LEU A 117 5.67 -0.43 -7.45
C LEU A 117 4.17 -0.83 -7.35
N GLY A 118 3.44 -0.79 -8.45
CA GLY A 118 2.05 -1.20 -8.56
C GLY A 118 1.09 -0.04 -8.79
N LYS A 119 -0.19 -0.22 -8.44
CA LYS A 119 -1.30 0.73 -8.76
C LYS A 119 -1.03 2.16 -8.28
N THR A 120 -0.35 2.33 -7.13
CA THR A 120 0.00 3.66 -6.61
C THR A 120 0.99 4.36 -7.54
N TYR A 121 2.03 3.65 -7.98
CA TYR A 121 3.00 4.18 -8.94
C TYR A 121 2.34 4.61 -10.24
N GLU A 122 1.54 3.75 -10.85
CA GLU A 122 0.85 4.01 -12.10
C GLU A 122 -0.06 5.24 -12.00
N LYS A 123 -0.80 5.34 -10.89
CA LYS A 123 -1.68 6.48 -10.64
C LYS A 123 -0.91 7.79 -10.49
N ILE A 124 0.18 7.80 -9.72
CA ILE A 124 1.00 9.00 -9.54
C ILE A 124 1.70 9.35 -10.86
N GLN A 125 2.23 8.36 -11.59
CA GLN A 125 2.85 8.56 -12.90
C GLN A 125 1.90 9.22 -13.90
N SER A 126 0.61 8.89 -13.87
CA SER A 126 -0.40 9.50 -14.75
C SER A 126 -0.68 10.96 -14.41
N LEU A 127 -0.57 11.35 -13.14
CA LEU A 127 -0.89 12.71 -12.66
C LEU A 127 0.36 13.61 -12.54
N ALA A 128 1.50 13.04 -12.28
CA ALA A 128 2.80 13.73 -12.16
C ALA A 128 3.88 13.03 -13.00
N PRO A 129 3.79 13.04 -14.32
CA PRO A 129 4.72 12.34 -15.20
C PRO A 129 6.15 12.84 -14.99
N ASN A 130 7.11 11.91 -14.98
CA ASN A 130 8.54 12.18 -14.75
C ASN A 130 8.90 12.77 -13.36
N LYS A 131 7.96 12.76 -12.41
CA LYS A 131 8.16 13.25 -11.04
C LYS A 131 8.12 12.13 -10.00
N VAL A 132 7.77 10.92 -10.39
CA VAL A 132 7.66 9.78 -9.48
C VAL A 132 8.72 8.73 -9.80
N MET A 133 9.33 8.19 -8.75
CA MET A 133 10.27 7.06 -8.81
C MET A 133 9.79 5.92 -7.92
N PRO A 134 9.85 4.68 -8.39
CA PRO A 134 9.53 3.53 -7.58
C PRO A 134 10.70 3.13 -6.68
N PHE A 135 10.39 2.67 -5.47
CA PHE A 135 11.33 2.07 -4.52
C PHE A 135 10.73 0.79 -3.94
N LEU A 136 11.57 -0.12 -3.48
CA LEU A 136 11.10 -1.36 -2.86
C LEU A 136 10.34 -1.09 -1.55
N ASN A 137 10.81 -0.11 -0.78
CA ASN A 137 10.20 0.28 0.49
C ASN A 137 10.61 1.72 0.88
N TYR A 138 10.04 2.20 1.98
CA TYR A 138 10.31 3.54 2.51
C TYR A 138 11.77 3.72 2.93
N GLU A 139 12.38 2.72 3.54
CA GLU A 139 13.74 2.75 4.04
C GLU A 139 14.77 2.91 2.91
N ASP A 140 14.54 2.24 1.78
CA ASP A 140 15.38 2.38 0.58
C ASP A 140 15.31 3.81 0.03
N TRP A 141 14.11 4.38 -0.04
CA TRP A 141 13.93 5.76 -0.44
C TRP A 141 14.63 6.74 0.50
N LEU A 142 14.48 6.57 1.81
CA LEU A 142 15.11 7.43 2.81
C LEU A 142 16.64 7.40 2.69
N THR A 143 17.22 6.20 2.54
CA THR A 143 18.65 6.02 2.32
C THR A 143 19.15 6.76 1.08
N GLN A 144 18.37 6.79 -0.01
CA GLN A 144 18.74 7.53 -1.21
C GLN A 144 18.69 9.05 -1.02
N ILE A 145 17.68 9.55 -0.31
CA ILE A 145 17.57 10.98 -0.01
C ILE A 145 18.76 11.45 0.85
N GLU A 146 19.09 10.71 1.91
CA GLU A 146 20.21 11.04 2.81
C GLU A 146 21.58 11.05 2.12
N LYS A 147 21.77 10.21 1.12
CA LYS A 147 23.03 10.20 0.33
C LYS A 147 23.19 11.39 -0.62
N HIS A 148 22.11 12.06 -0.95
CA HIS A 148 22.08 13.16 -1.93
C HIS A 148 21.69 14.51 -1.33
N SER A 149 21.52 14.60 -0.01
CA SER A 149 21.32 15.83 0.76
C SER A 149 22.67 16.34 1.29
#